data_d0f830ef72ddf3a30bf59fee9e9c280a
#
_entry.id   d0f830ef72ddf3a30bf59fee9e9c280a
#
_cell.length_a   1.000
_cell.length_b   1.000
_cell.length_c   1.000
_cell.angle_alpha   90.00
_cell.angle_beta   90.00
_cell.angle_gamma   90.00
#
_symmetry.space_group_name_H-M   'P 1'
#
loop_
_entity.id
_entity.type
_entity.pdbx_description
1 polymer ?
#
loop_
_entity_poly.entity_id
_entity_poly.type
_entity_poly.pdbx_seq_one_letter_code
_entity_poly.pdbx_strand_id
1 'polypeptide(L)'
;MKFNIKRILILFILLFVIGSVAIETSVQTVSGDSLHLKDYTNEIQNLNEPYKFIKTDYFKPITHLSFTNKPVTRYYQLTLKKVKMSPDGFERPVWSVNGQHPGPLIQANKGDRLVLNVTNNFDDPATIHWHGMFQHGTNWYDGVPGQVSRQXHSHFFAQYVDGLRGSLVVHDPDDPYLNQYDFEYLVVLSDWHHNTTGVLLPLQDAPGYSGLRPIPDSPLISGLGRYNCTAAPPGSKCKSNQPLAVYNVKKNKKYRFRIINSSADGVFVFSIDQHKLKVIEADGIYLKPTIIKKLPVAVGQRYSVIVDANQPVGNYFIRGTLDKRCTPINNATINFNSAIDWNGLGILHYEGAINKPNSKEFDDDFTPCRDLDKKHLNPIKPITKYDGHVTDFVNITITFGRDKNQRLKALINNSSFVPQMNDPTVNKITRDIDAKDLPKEQNSVIFNHNGGIAEIYVKNNNGADHPFHMHGHVFAIMYVGEKGEVHDKSKYNKRNPVVRDTLTIPGNGFVVIRFITDNPGVWAFHCHIEWHVELGMVLGIIELQDTLKKETIPEDVVALCLEHDLQKRTTRKMLNSIVINEIRSYD
;
A
#
# COMPACT_ATOMS: atom_id res chain seq x y z
N MET A 1 -32.80 -39.00 -36.37
CA MET A 1 -33.11 -38.16 -35.22
C MET A 1 -32.81 -36.72 -35.61
N LYS A 2 -33.87 -35.92 -35.80
CA LYS A 2 -33.71 -34.48 -36.10
C LYS A 2 -33.68 -33.74 -34.76
N PHE A 3 -32.52 -33.33 -34.32
CA PHE A 3 -32.41 -32.45 -33.18
C PHE A 3 -32.84 -31.03 -33.58
N ASN A 4 -33.68 -30.42 -32.80
CA ASN A 4 -34.28 -29.13 -33.07
C ASN A 4 -33.28 -28.02 -32.74
N ILE A 5 -32.64 -27.47 -33.74
CA ILE A 5 -31.59 -26.45 -33.66
C ILE A 5 -32.02 -25.21 -32.82
N LYS A 6 -33.31 -24.89 -32.83
CA LYS A 6 -33.87 -23.76 -32.06
C LYS A 6 -33.75 -23.94 -30.53
N ARG A 7 -33.88 -25.20 -30.07
CA ARG A 7 -33.73 -25.47 -28.61
C ARG A 7 -32.27 -25.38 -28.14
N ILE A 8 -31.34 -25.74 -29.04
CA ILE A 8 -29.90 -25.64 -28.74
C ILE A 8 -29.45 -24.17 -28.68
N LEU A 9 -30.00 -23.34 -29.58
CA LEU A 9 -29.66 -21.90 -29.62
C LEU A 9 -30.21 -21.16 -28.39
N ILE A 10 -31.39 -21.52 -27.93
CA ILE A 10 -31.99 -20.93 -26.73
C ILE A 10 -31.20 -21.37 -25.48
N LEU A 11 -30.74 -22.63 -25.45
CA LEU A 11 -29.92 -23.13 -24.34
C LEU A 11 -28.54 -22.46 -24.32
N PHE A 12 -27.95 -22.19 -25.49
CA PHE A 12 -26.67 -21.47 -25.60
C PHE A 12 -26.82 -20.00 -25.18
N ILE A 13 -27.94 -19.35 -25.55
CA ILE A 13 -28.20 -17.95 -25.15
C ILE A 13 -28.47 -17.88 -23.65
N LEU A 14 -29.21 -18.83 -23.08
CA LEU A 14 -29.44 -18.90 -21.63
C LEU A 14 -28.13 -19.20 -20.88
N LEU A 15 -27.29 -20.09 -21.40
CA LEU A 15 -25.99 -20.39 -20.77
C LEU A 15 -25.02 -19.19 -20.86
N PHE A 16 -25.12 -18.38 -21.93
CA PHE A 16 -24.29 -17.17 -22.06
C PHE A 16 -24.76 -16.07 -21.09
N VAL A 17 -26.06 -15.91 -20.91
CA VAL A 17 -26.64 -14.95 -19.97
C VAL A 17 -26.40 -15.42 -18.52
N ILE A 18 -26.54 -16.73 -18.26
CA ILE A 18 -26.26 -17.30 -16.94
C ILE A 18 -24.74 -17.24 -16.65
N GLY A 19 -23.90 -17.48 -17.67
CA GLY A 19 -22.46 -17.36 -17.53
C GLY A 19 -21.98 -15.95 -17.19
N SER A 20 -22.58 -14.94 -17.81
CA SER A 20 -22.27 -13.53 -17.50
C SER A 20 -22.76 -13.12 -16.10
N VAL A 21 -23.90 -13.62 -15.69
CA VAL A 21 -24.49 -13.38 -14.36
C VAL A 21 -23.72 -14.18 -13.29
N ALA A 22 -23.28 -15.40 -13.62
CA ALA A 22 -22.53 -16.23 -12.68
C ALA A 22 -21.15 -15.65 -12.36
N ILE A 23 -20.51 -15.00 -13.32
CA ILE A 23 -19.21 -14.33 -13.07
C ILE A 23 -19.37 -13.15 -12.10
N GLU A 24 -20.52 -12.47 -12.16
CA GLU A 24 -20.81 -11.38 -11.23
C GLU A 24 -21.29 -11.88 -9.84
N THR A 25 -21.84 -13.08 -9.77
CA THR A 25 -22.37 -13.65 -8.52
C THR A 25 -21.41 -14.60 -7.78
N SER A 26 -20.25 -14.94 -8.39
CA SER A 26 -19.31 -15.88 -7.77
C SER A 26 -18.46 -15.27 -6.65
N VAL A 27 -18.64 -13.99 -6.37
CA VAL A 27 -18.02 -13.36 -5.21
C VAL A 27 -18.91 -13.57 -3.99
N GLN A 28 -19.10 -14.82 -3.60
CA GLN A 28 -19.76 -15.13 -2.35
C GLN A 28 -18.75 -15.18 -1.21
N THR A 29 -19.05 -14.42 -0.25
CA THR A 29 -18.38 -14.39 1.02
C THR A 29 -18.77 -15.58 1.85
N VAL A 30 -17.80 -16.23 2.42
CA VAL A 30 -18.01 -17.26 3.41
C VAL A 30 -18.28 -16.60 4.76
N SER A 31 -19.49 -16.11 4.96
CA SER A 31 -20.05 -16.09 6.30
C SER A 31 -21.02 -17.25 6.36
N GLY A 32 -20.99 -18.03 7.44
CA GLY A 32 -21.68 -19.31 7.55
C GLY A 32 -23.21 -19.32 7.44
N ASP A 33 -23.79 -18.35 6.78
CA ASP A 33 -25.23 -18.32 6.49
C ASP A 33 -25.45 -18.39 4.98
N SER A 34 -26.15 -19.43 4.56
CA SER A 34 -26.57 -19.63 3.18
C SER A 34 -27.48 -18.49 2.71
N LEU A 35 -26.88 -17.45 2.13
CA LEU A 35 -27.65 -16.43 1.43
C LEU A 35 -28.16 -17.02 0.10
N HIS A 36 -29.47 -17.01 -0.06
CA HIS A 36 -30.10 -17.52 -1.27
C HIS A 36 -29.71 -16.66 -2.50
N LEU A 37 -29.36 -17.30 -3.60
CA LEU A 37 -29.04 -16.67 -4.89
C LEU A 37 -30.07 -15.61 -5.37
N LYS A 38 -31.31 -15.67 -4.87
CA LYS A 38 -32.38 -14.74 -5.22
C LYS A 38 -32.14 -13.29 -4.76
N ASP A 39 -31.37 -13.11 -3.69
CA ASP A 39 -31.15 -11.77 -3.15
C ASP A 39 -30.09 -10.98 -3.94
N TYR A 40 -29.14 -11.70 -4.55
CA TYR A 40 -28.10 -11.08 -5.37
C TYR A 40 -28.61 -10.56 -6.72
N THR A 41 -29.58 -11.27 -7.32
CA THR A 41 -30.12 -10.86 -8.61
C THR A 41 -30.91 -9.54 -8.54
N ASN A 42 -31.53 -9.26 -7.40
CA ASN A 42 -32.25 -7.99 -7.19
C ASN A 42 -31.29 -6.81 -6.93
N GLU A 43 -30.14 -7.05 -6.29
CA GLU A 43 -29.12 -6.00 -6.10
C GLU A 43 -28.42 -5.65 -7.43
N ILE A 44 -28.16 -6.66 -8.27
CA ILE A 44 -27.51 -6.48 -9.58
C ILE A 44 -28.45 -5.71 -10.55
N GLN A 45 -29.76 -5.93 -10.46
CA GLN A 45 -30.71 -5.23 -11.33
C GLN A 45 -30.81 -3.72 -11.03
N ASN A 46 -30.40 -3.28 -9.84
CA ASN A 46 -30.33 -1.88 -9.50
C ASN A 46 -28.99 -1.21 -9.90
N LEU A 47 -28.06 -1.97 -10.50
CA LEU A 47 -26.78 -1.46 -10.99
C LEU A 47 -26.87 -0.75 -12.37
N ASN A 48 -28.07 -0.48 -12.87
CA ASN A 48 -28.27 0.10 -14.21
C ASN A 48 -27.93 1.59 -14.33
N GLU A 49 -27.55 2.25 -13.23
CA GLU A 49 -26.96 3.59 -13.31
C GLU A 49 -25.43 3.45 -13.24
N PRO A 50 -24.72 3.82 -14.30
CA PRO A 50 -23.27 3.77 -14.24
C PRO A 50 -22.77 4.73 -13.15
N TYR A 51 -22.09 4.19 -12.15
CA TYR A 51 -21.45 5.01 -11.13
C TYR A 51 -20.56 6.04 -11.83
N LYS A 52 -21.00 7.29 -11.86
CA LYS A 52 -20.19 8.37 -12.39
C LYS A 52 -19.02 8.58 -11.44
N PHE A 53 -17.90 8.00 -11.79
CA PHE A 53 -16.67 8.19 -11.01
C PHE A 53 -16.25 9.65 -11.16
N ILE A 54 -16.44 10.42 -10.10
CA ILE A 54 -16.02 11.82 -10.07
C ILE A 54 -14.51 11.82 -9.85
N LYS A 55 -13.79 12.49 -10.74
CA LYS A 55 -12.34 12.66 -10.59
C LYS A 55 -12.07 13.30 -9.22
N THR A 56 -11.23 12.65 -8.41
CA THR A 56 -10.90 13.14 -7.08
C THR A 56 -10.06 14.40 -7.18
N ASP A 57 -10.51 15.46 -6.55
CA ASP A 57 -9.74 16.68 -6.38
C ASP A 57 -9.05 16.62 -5.01
N TYR A 58 -7.80 16.23 -5.01
CA TYR A 58 -7.00 16.06 -3.79
C TYR A 58 -6.79 17.38 -3.03
N PHE A 59 -7.11 18.51 -3.66
CA PHE A 59 -6.88 19.84 -3.08
C PHE A 59 -8.13 20.44 -2.46
N LYS A 60 -9.21 19.66 -2.41
CA LYS A 60 -10.43 20.02 -1.68
C LYS A 60 -10.54 19.19 -0.41
N PRO A 61 -11.18 19.76 0.63
CA PRO A 61 -11.46 18.95 1.83
C PRO A 61 -12.27 17.71 1.49
N ILE A 62 -11.97 16.61 2.16
CA ILE A 62 -12.74 15.36 2.02
C ILE A 62 -14.15 15.61 2.53
N THR A 63 -15.14 15.25 1.73
CA THR A 63 -16.53 15.22 2.17
C THR A 63 -16.79 13.89 2.86
N HIS A 64 -17.03 13.94 4.16
CA HIS A 64 -17.30 12.74 4.94
C HIS A 64 -18.60 12.07 4.48
N LEU A 65 -18.57 10.75 4.44
CA LEU A 65 -19.76 9.95 4.22
C LEU A 65 -20.65 10.03 5.46
N SER A 66 -21.96 10.09 5.26
CA SER A 66 -22.90 10.05 6.39
C SER A 66 -22.77 8.71 7.13
N PHE A 67 -22.62 8.77 8.44
CA PHE A 67 -22.63 7.58 9.27
C PHE A 67 -24.05 7.01 9.34
N THR A 68 -24.17 5.71 9.19
CA THR A 68 -25.46 5.00 9.24
C THR A 68 -25.40 3.94 10.33
N ASN A 69 -26.55 3.60 10.88
CA ASN A 69 -26.64 2.59 11.95
C ASN A 69 -26.51 1.16 11.42
N LYS A 70 -26.40 1.00 10.10
CA LYS A 70 -26.26 -0.31 9.46
C LYS A 70 -25.16 -0.21 8.40
N PRO A 71 -24.38 -1.30 8.20
CA PRO A 71 -23.42 -1.35 7.10
C PRO A 71 -24.08 -1.06 5.75
N VAL A 72 -23.35 -0.34 4.90
CA VAL A 72 -23.78 0.00 3.53
C VAL A 72 -22.84 -0.69 2.55
N THR A 73 -23.38 -1.25 1.48
CA THR A 73 -22.55 -1.76 0.39
C THR A 73 -22.18 -0.59 -0.54
N ARG A 74 -20.89 -0.38 -0.74
CA ARG A 74 -20.36 0.69 -1.61
C ARG A 74 -19.70 0.09 -2.82
N TYR A 75 -20.12 0.53 -4.00
CA TYR A 75 -19.65 0.01 -5.27
C TYR A 75 -18.71 1.02 -5.94
N TYR A 76 -17.57 0.54 -6.43
CA TYR A 76 -16.59 1.35 -7.16
C TYR A 76 -16.19 0.66 -8.45
N GLN A 77 -16.18 1.41 -9.54
CA GLN A 77 -15.70 0.94 -10.83
C GLN A 77 -14.31 1.54 -11.09
N LEU A 78 -13.30 0.68 -11.19
CA LEU A 78 -11.92 1.10 -11.43
C LEU A 78 -11.49 0.59 -12.82
N THR A 79 -11.02 1.51 -13.67
CA THR A 79 -10.48 1.17 -14.98
C THR A 79 -8.99 1.48 -14.98
N LEU A 80 -8.19 0.45 -15.13
CA LEU A 80 -6.73 0.56 -15.22
C LEU A 80 -6.37 0.80 -16.69
N LYS A 81 -5.60 1.88 -16.96
CA LYS A 81 -5.16 2.19 -18.33
C LYS A 81 -3.88 3.02 -18.34
N LYS A 82 -3.06 2.80 -19.36
CA LYS A 82 -1.88 3.63 -19.61
C LYS A 82 -2.32 4.94 -20.27
N VAL A 83 -1.88 6.07 -19.72
CA VAL A 83 -2.15 7.41 -20.28
C VAL A 83 -0.87 8.24 -20.20
N LYS A 84 -0.72 9.23 -21.08
CA LYS A 84 0.39 10.18 -20.99
C LYS A 84 0.03 11.28 -20.01
N MET A 85 0.91 11.54 -19.05
CA MET A 85 0.73 12.61 -18.05
C MET A 85 2.07 13.26 -17.76
N SER A 86 2.00 14.45 -17.15
CA SER A 86 3.18 15.24 -16.77
C SER A 86 3.01 15.75 -15.32
N PRO A 87 3.03 14.86 -14.32
CA PRO A 87 2.80 15.27 -12.92
C PRO A 87 3.77 16.35 -12.43
N ASP A 88 5.02 16.30 -12.86
CA ASP A 88 6.08 17.25 -12.51
C ASP A 88 6.48 18.16 -13.68
N GLY A 89 5.79 18.04 -14.81
CA GLY A 89 6.10 18.76 -16.05
C GLY A 89 6.69 17.86 -17.14
N PHE A 90 7.32 16.75 -16.80
CA PHE A 90 7.90 15.81 -17.75
C PHE A 90 6.82 14.79 -18.20
N GLU A 91 6.57 14.72 -19.53
CA GLU A 91 5.55 13.81 -20.09
C GLU A 91 6.10 12.37 -20.20
N ARG A 92 5.39 11.41 -19.58
CA ARG A 92 5.67 9.99 -19.75
C ARG A 92 4.39 9.16 -19.69
N PRO A 93 4.45 7.88 -20.10
CA PRO A 93 3.33 6.96 -19.82
C PRO A 93 3.15 6.75 -18.32
N VAL A 94 1.90 6.75 -17.86
CA VAL A 94 1.52 6.55 -16.46
C VAL A 94 0.46 5.47 -16.40
N TRP A 95 0.64 4.50 -15.50
CA TRP A 95 -0.35 3.47 -15.20
C TRP A 95 -1.38 4.08 -14.26
N SER A 96 -2.53 4.45 -14.80
CA SER A 96 -3.52 5.25 -14.08
C SER A 96 -4.74 4.44 -13.67
N VAL A 97 -5.44 4.90 -12.65
CA VAL A 97 -6.77 4.41 -12.28
C VAL A 97 -7.79 5.48 -12.72
N ASN A 98 -8.73 5.10 -13.57
CA ASN A 98 -9.75 6.00 -14.15
C ASN A 98 -9.14 7.22 -14.85
N GLY A 99 -7.93 7.08 -15.42
CA GLY A 99 -7.25 8.18 -16.09
C GLY A 99 -6.74 9.26 -15.16
N GLN A 100 -6.57 8.95 -13.87
CA GLN A 100 -6.12 9.88 -12.84
C GLN A 100 -4.87 9.33 -12.14
N HIS A 101 -3.97 10.22 -11.68
CA HIS A 101 -2.81 9.90 -10.84
C HIS A 101 -2.62 10.99 -9.77
N PRO A 102 -2.55 10.66 -8.47
CA PRO A 102 -2.92 9.35 -7.92
C PRO A 102 -4.35 8.98 -8.30
N GLY A 103 -4.69 7.69 -8.24
CA GLY A 103 -6.03 7.21 -8.55
C GLY A 103 -7.10 7.86 -7.68
N PRO A 104 -8.38 7.72 -8.03
CA PRO A 104 -9.44 8.37 -7.27
C PRO A 104 -9.53 7.88 -5.83
N LEU A 105 -9.97 8.76 -4.95
CA LEU A 105 -10.20 8.44 -3.53
C LEU A 105 -11.38 7.48 -3.39
N ILE A 106 -11.14 6.37 -2.74
CA ILE A 106 -12.18 5.43 -2.32
C ILE A 106 -12.50 5.74 -0.86
N GLN A 107 -13.78 5.77 -0.50
CA GLN A 107 -14.22 6.06 0.86
C GLN A 107 -15.21 5.02 1.35
N ALA A 108 -15.11 4.68 2.63
CA ALA A 108 -16.07 3.80 3.29
C ALA A 108 -16.18 4.21 4.75
N ASN A 109 -17.29 3.86 5.39
CA ASN A 109 -17.38 3.91 6.85
C ASN A 109 -16.94 2.56 7.42
N LYS A 110 -16.43 2.56 8.63
CA LYS A 110 -16.15 1.35 9.40
C LYS A 110 -17.41 0.47 9.43
N GLY A 111 -17.27 -0.79 9.05
CA GLY A 111 -18.36 -1.75 8.95
C GLY A 111 -19.01 -1.84 7.57
N ASP A 112 -18.75 -0.89 6.65
CA ASP A 112 -19.27 -0.96 5.29
C ASP A 112 -18.65 -2.13 4.51
N ARG A 113 -19.39 -2.61 3.52
CA ARG A 113 -18.92 -3.58 2.54
C ARG A 113 -18.48 -2.84 1.27
N LEU A 114 -17.25 -3.10 0.81
CA LEU A 114 -16.75 -2.52 -0.44
C LEU A 114 -16.83 -3.56 -1.55
N VAL A 115 -17.40 -3.18 -2.68
CA VAL A 115 -17.38 -3.96 -3.92
C VAL A 115 -16.65 -3.13 -4.97
N LEU A 116 -15.50 -3.65 -5.43
CA LEU A 116 -14.63 -2.93 -6.35
C LEU A 116 -14.54 -3.73 -7.64
N ASN A 117 -15.17 -3.21 -8.68
CA ASN A 117 -15.13 -3.81 -10.01
C ASN A 117 -13.95 -3.22 -10.76
N VAL A 118 -12.96 -4.06 -11.09
CA VAL A 118 -11.71 -3.61 -11.71
C VAL A 118 -11.63 -4.10 -13.15
N THR A 119 -11.57 -3.17 -14.10
CA THR A 119 -11.33 -3.47 -15.52
C THR A 119 -9.87 -3.18 -15.83
N ASN A 120 -9.14 -4.20 -16.25
CA ASN A 120 -7.73 -4.06 -16.64
C ASN A 120 -7.66 -3.85 -18.17
N ASN A 121 -7.25 -2.65 -18.59
CA ASN A 121 -6.99 -2.30 -19.99
C ASN A 121 -5.48 -2.19 -20.27
N PHE A 122 -4.64 -2.82 -19.45
CA PHE A 122 -3.23 -3.01 -19.78
C PHE A 122 -3.06 -4.26 -20.66
N ASP A 123 -1.94 -4.35 -21.34
CA ASP A 123 -1.51 -5.57 -22.02
C ASP A 123 -0.98 -6.61 -21.03
N ASP A 124 -0.58 -6.16 -19.84
CA ASP A 124 -0.02 -6.98 -18.77
C ASP A 124 -1.06 -7.26 -17.69
N PRO A 125 -0.95 -8.38 -16.96
CA PRO A 125 -1.76 -8.57 -15.76
C PRO A 125 -1.55 -7.43 -14.75
N ALA A 126 -2.52 -7.26 -13.88
CA ALA A 126 -2.41 -6.27 -12.81
C ALA A 126 -3.04 -6.83 -11.54
N THR A 127 -2.52 -6.40 -10.41
CA THR A 127 -3.09 -6.69 -9.09
C THR A 127 -3.35 -5.38 -8.35
N ILE A 128 -4.17 -5.43 -7.31
CA ILE A 128 -4.42 -4.26 -6.46
C ILE A 128 -4.43 -4.70 -4.99
N HIS A 129 -3.45 -4.26 -4.17
CA HIS A 129 -3.38 -4.48 -2.69
C HIS A 129 -4.12 -3.37 -1.93
N TRP A 130 -4.79 -3.73 -0.86
CA TRP A 130 -5.52 -2.82 0.03
C TRP A 130 -4.72 -2.65 1.32
N HIS A 131 -3.61 -1.93 1.22
CA HIS A 131 -2.63 -1.76 2.29
C HIS A 131 -3.32 -1.33 3.61
N GLY A 132 -3.11 -2.11 4.68
CA GLY A 132 -3.72 -1.88 5.98
C GLY A 132 -5.07 -2.56 6.19
N MET A 133 -5.59 -3.31 5.18
CA MET A 133 -6.82 -4.09 5.32
C MET A 133 -6.48 -5.52 5.73
N PHE A 134 -7.24 -6.07 6.69
CA PHE A 134 -6.95 -7.41 7.23
C PHE A 134 -7.37 -8.56 6.31
N GLN A 135 -8.33 -8.35 5.42
CA GLN A 135 -8.81 -9.37 4.49
C GLN A 135 -9.24 -10.68 5.19
N HIS A 136 -9.87 -10.58 6.38
CA HIS A 136 -10.38 -11.76 7.09
C HIS A 136 -11.36 -12.53 6.20
N GLY A 137 -11.10 -13.84 6.01
CA GLY A 137 -11.93 -14.72 5.19
C GLY A 137 -11.91 -14.40 3.70
N THR A 138 -10.98 -13.55 3.26
CA THR A 138 -10.82 -13.16 1.85
C THR A 138 -9.35 -13.03 1.48
N ASN A 139 -8.49 -13.85 2.09
CA ASN A 139 -7.04 -13.74 1.91
C ASN A 139 -6.62 -13.83 0.43
N TRP A 140 -7.37 -14.56 -0.41
CA TRP A 140 -7.11 -14.65 -1.86
C TRP A 140 -7.31 -13.33 -2.61
N TYR A 141 -7.91 -12.31 -1.99
CA TYR A 141 -8.02 -10.96 -2.56
C TYR A 141 -6.95 -9.98 -2.04
N ASP A 142 -5.96 -10.46 -1.29
CA ASP A 142 -4.90 -9.60 -0.74
C ASP A 142 -3.98 -8.99 -1.82
N GLY A 143 -3.80 -9.69 -2.94
CA GLY A 143 -3.21 -9.05 -4.11
C GLY A 143 -1.72 -9.26 -4.36
N VAL A 144 -1.05 -10.13 -3.65
CA VAL A 144 0.37 -10.42 -3.87
C VAL A 144 0.52 -11.56 -4.89
N PRO A 145 1.10 -11.30 -6.08
CA PRO A 145 1.28 -12.36 -7.09
C PRO A 145 2.14 -13.52 -6.57
N GLY A 146 1.69 -14.73 -6.82
CA GLY A 146 2.41 -15.94 -6.39
C GLY A 146 2.19 -16.32 -4.94
N GLN A 147 1.56 -15.49 -4.14
CA GLN A 147 1.07 -15.84 -2.80
C GLN A 147 -0.46 -15.77 -2.77
N VAL A 148 -1.01 -14.62 -3.13
CA VAL A 148 -2.44 -14.36 -3.26
C VAL A 148 -2.62 -13.26 -4.33
N SER A 149 -3.80 -12.99 -4.87
CA SER A 149 -3.94 -12.05 -5.98
C SER A 149 -4.91 -10.88 -5.72
N ARG A 150 -4.45 -9.63 -5.82
CA ARG A 150 -5.09 -8.30 -6.07
C ARG A 150 -5.03 -7.26 -4.96
N GLN A 151 -4.85 -6.06 -5.44
CA GLN A 151 -4.68 -4.92 -4.55
C GLN A 151 -4.75 -3.44 -5.09
N UNK A 152 -4.69 -1.51 -4.28
CA UNK A 152 -4.65 -0.34 -4.44
C UNK A 152 -3.62 0.06 -4.68
N HIS A 153 -2.61 -0.32 -4.35
CA HIS A 153 -1.49 -0.18 -5.25
C HIS A 153 -1.20 -1.53 -5.90
N SER A 154 -0.71 -1.51 -7.08
CA SER A 154 -0.33 -2.76 -7.73
C SER A 154 0.80 -3.45 -6.94
N HIS A 155 0.69 -4.76 -6.81
CA HIS A 155 1.77 -5.61 -6.32
C HIS A 155 2.26 -6.55 -7.43
N PHE A 156 1.83 -6.31 -8.67
CA PHE A 156 2.29 -7.05 -9.85
C PHE A 156 3.53 -6.36 -10.39
N PHE A 157 4.70 -6.91 -10.08
CA PHE A 157 5.97 -6.25 -10.33
C PHE A 157 5.88 -4.78 -9.86
N ALA A 158 6.73 -3.92 -10.36
CA ALA A 158 6.79 -2.54 -9.90
C ALA A 158 5.78 -1.60 -10.60
N GLN A 159 4.59 -2.10 -10.99
CA GLN A 159 3.59 -1.27 -11.70
C GLN A 159 3.15 -0.04 -10.88
N TYR A 160 3.17 -0.14 -9.54
CA TYR A 160 2.76 1.03 -8.75
C TYR A 160 3.76 2.18 -8.85
N VAL A 161 5.04 1.88 -9.08
CA VAL A 161 6.07 2.90 -9.33
C VAL A 161 5.72 3.69 -10.60
N ASP A 162 5.12 3.02 -11.58
CA ASP A 162 4.69 3.65 -12.84
C ASP A 162 3.36 4.41 -12.69
N GLY A 163 2.75 4.40 -11.49
CA GLY A 163 1.60 5.23 -11.19
C GLY A 163 0.35 4.49 -10.75
N LEU A 164 0.33 3.15 -10.75
CA LEU A 164 -0.85 2.36 -10.39
C LEU A 164 -1.01 2.33 -8.86
N ARG A 165 -1.48 3.45 -8.32
CA ARG A 165 -1.68 3.67 -6.87
C ARG A 165 -2.82 4.66 -6.65
N GLY A 166 -3.49 4.55 -5.50
CA GLY A 166 -4.60 5.42 -5.10
C GLY A 166 -4.79 5.39 -3.59
N SER A 167 -5.86 5.99 -3.12
CA SER A 167 -6.10 6.17 -1.69
C SER A 167 -7.44 5.58 -1.27
N LEU A 168 -7.45 4.96 -0.10
CA LEU A 168 -8.66 4.50 0.57
C LEU A 168 -8.73 5.17 1.95
N VAL A 169 -9.86 5.81 2.25
CA VAL A 169 -10.12 6.40 3.57
C VAL A 169 -11.32 5.69 4.19
N VAL A 170 -11.10 5.12 5.37
CA VAL A 170 -12.18 4.54 6.18
C VAL A 170 -12.52 5.55 7.29
N HIS A 171 -13.78 5.98 7.33
CA HIS A 171 -14.28 6.88 8.36
C HIS A 171 -14.80 6.06 9.52
N ASP A 172 -14.29 6.33 10.70
CA ASP A 172 -14.65 5.63 11.94
C ASP A 172 -15.58 6.52 12.77
N PRO A 173 -16.83 6.11 13.02
CA PRO A 173 -17.71 6.91 13.88
C PRO A 173 -17.22 6.99 15.32
N ASP A 174 -16.32 6.07 15.73
CA ASP A 174 -15.74 6.05 17.08
C ASP A 174 -14.38 6.77 17.14
N ASP A 175 -13.99 7.47 16.07
CA ASP A 175 -12.72 8.23 16.03
C ASP A 175 -12.67 9.23 17.21
N PRO A 176 -11.72 9.08 18.15
CA PRO A 176 -11.65 9.96 19.33
C PRO A 176 -11.31 11.41 18.99
N TYR A 177 -10.93 11.68 17.75
CA TYR A 177 -10.53 13.01 17.30
C TYR A 177 -11.56 13.66 16.36
N LEU A 178 -12.70 12.98 16.09
CA LEU A 178 -13.70 13.42 15.11
C LEU A 178 -14.17 14.86 15.34
N ASN A 179 -14.29 15.27 16.61
CA ASN A 179 -14.75 16.60 16.99
C ASN A 179 -13.62 17.60 17.25
N GLN A 180 -12.37 17.27 16.89
CA GLN A 180 -11.20 18.11 17.18
C GLN A 180 -10.67 18.84 15.93
N TYR A 181 -11.32 18.68 14.77
CA TYR A 181 -10.98 19.39 13.54
C TYR A 181 -12.25 19.78 12.79
N ASP A 182 -12.14 20.81 11.96
CA ASP A 182 -13.27 21.32 11.17
C ASP A 182 -13.34 20.67 9.78
N PHE A 183 -12.18 20.35 9.20
CA PHE A 183 -12.05 19.85 7.84
C PHE A 183 -10.94 18.81 7.75
N GLU A 184 -10.96 18.01 6.69
CA GLU A 184 -10.00 16.93 6.49
C GLU A 184 -9.44 16.99 5.07
N TYR A 185 -8.11 16.84 4.96
CA TYR A 185 -7.40 16.76 3.68
C TYR A 185 -6.63 15.44 3.58
N LEU A 186 -6.43 14.99 2.36
CA LEU A 186 -5.58 13.85 2.03
C LEU A 186 -4.32 14.35 1.32
N VAL A 187 -3.15 13.92 1.76
CA VAL A 187 -1.86 14.24 1.17
C VAL A 187 -1.17 12.93 0.79
N VAL A 188 -0.95 12.73 -0.49
CA VAL A 188 -0.22 11.56 -1.00
C VAL A 188 1.19 12.02 -1.39
N LEU A 189 2.19 11.53 -0.67
CA LEU A 189 3.60 11.77 -0.97
C LEU A 189 4.08 10.64 -1.85
N SER A 190 4.80 10.95 -2.91
CA SER A 190 5.36 9.91 -3.78
C SER A 190 6.62 10.40 -4.49
N ASP A 191 7.59 9.51 -4.61
CA ASP A 191 8.71 9.70 -5.51
C ASP A 191 8.25 9.45 -6.95
N TRP A 192 8.95 10.05 -7.92
CA TRP A 192 8.56 9.98 -9.31
C TRP A 192 9.77 9.76 -10.21
N HIS A 193 9.71 8.71 -11.01
CA HIS A 193 10.77 8.33 -11.96
C HIS A 193 10.31 8.63 -13.38
N HIS A 194 11.14 9.25 -14.21
CA HIS A 194 10.80 9.50 -15.62
C HIS A 194 10.95 8.23 -16.46
N ASN A 195 11.96 7.42 -16.17
CA ASN A 195 12.07 6.09 -16.76
C ASN A 195 11.05 5.16 -16.11
N THR A 196 10.31 4.43 -16.93
CA THR A 196 9.34 3.42 -16.43
C THR A 196 10.09 2.21 -15.86
N THR A 197 9.39 1.43 -15.08
CA THR A 197 9.93 0.17 -14.52
C THR A 197 10.35 -0.81 -15.62
N GLY A 198 9.71 -0.75 -16.79
CA GLY A 198 10.15 -1.53 -17.96
C GLY A 198 11.58 -1.22 -18.41
N VAL A 199 12.10 -0.03 -18.05
CA VAL A 199 13.51 0.35 -18.28
C VAL A 199 14.37 0.04 -17.05
N LEU A 200 13.87 0.39 -15.85
CA LEU A 200 14.67 0.34 -14.62
C LEU A 200 14.92 -1.09 -14.12
N LEU A 201 13.93 -1.99 -14.20
CA LEU A 201 14.09 -3.37 -13.69
C LEU A 201 15.12 -4.19 -14.49
N PRO A 202 15.16 -4.15 -15.84
CA PRO A 202 16.24 -4.82 -16.56
C PRO A 202 17.63 -4.33 -16.19
N LEU A 203 17.80 -3.04 -15.90
CA LEU A 203 19.09 -2.51 -15.44
C LEU A 203 19.45 -3.06 -14.07
N GLN A 204 18.46 -3.16 -13.17
CA GLN A 204 18.65 -3.71 -11.83
C GLN A 204 18.98 -5.21 -11.87
N ASP A 205 18.38 -5.97 -12.78
CA ASP A 205 18.59 -7.42 -12.92
C ASP A 205 19.84 -7.76 -13.76
N ALA A 206 20.58 -6.75 -14.22
CA ALA A 206 21.79 -6.98 -15.02
C ALA A 206 22.90 -7.64 -14.20
N PRO A 207 23.64 -8.61 -14.77
CA PRO A 207 24.81 -9.17 -14.08
C PRO A 207 25.80 -8.08 -13.68
N GLY A 208 26.30 -8.16 -12.45
CA GLY A 208 27.27 -7.19 -11.93
C GLY A 208 26.68 -5.86 -11.47
N TYR A 209 25.35 -5.70 -11.50
CA TYR A 209 24.70 -4.49 -11.01
C TYR A 209 25.20 -4.09 -9.62
N SER A 210 25.47 -2.80 -9.42
CA SER A 210 26.14 -2.28 -8.20
C SER A 210 25.31 -2.45 -6.91
N GLY A 211 23.99 -2.56 -7.04
CA GLY A 211 23.10 -2.63 -5.89
C GLY A 211 22.53 -1.29 -5.45
N LEU A 212 22.90 -0.21 -6.13
CA LEU A 212 22.35 1.12 -5.82
C LEU A 212 20.99 1.28 -6.47
N ARG A 213 20.03 1.72 -5.68
CA ARG A 213 18.63 1.85 -6.14
C ARG A 213 18.48 2.95 -7.19
N PRO A 214 17.53 2.83 -8.13
CA PRO A 214 17.21 3.95 -9.03
C PRO A 214 16.81 5.20 -8.23
N ILE A 215 17.33 6.35 -8.65
CA ILE A 215 17.01 7.63 -8.01
C ILE A 215 15.78 8.23 -8.69
N PRO A 216 14.79 8.72 -7.94
CA PRO A 216 13.67 9.43 -8.55
C PRO A 216 14.10 10.76 -9.16
N ASP A 217 13.34 11.23 -10.14
CA ASP A 217 13.61 12.51 -10.80
C ASP A 217 12.98 13.68 -10.04
N SER A 218 11.88 13.44 -9.31
CA SER A 218 11.22 14.48 -8.51
C SER A 218 10.33 13.90 -7.43
N PRO A 219 10.06 14.65 -6.33
CA PRO A 219 8.98 14.33 -5.39
C PRO A 219 7.65 14.92 -5.84
N LEU A 220 6.55 14.23 -5.53
CA LEU A 220 5.19 14.71 -5.79
C LEU A 220 4.39 14.84 -4.50
N ILE A 221 3.56 15.88 -4.41
CA ILE A 221 2.51 16.03 -3.39
C ILE A 221 1.16 15.88 -4.09
N SER A 222 0.45 14.81 -3.79
CA SER A 222 -0.86 14.48 -4.38
C SER A 222 -0.87 14.59 -5.91
N GLY A 223 0.20 14.08 -6.53
CA GLY A 223 0.33 14.00 -7.98
C GLY A 223 0.87 15.27 -8.65
N LEU A 224 1.30 16.27 -7.89
CA LEU A 224 1.93 17.48 -8.43
C LEU A 224 3.34 17.65 -7.90
N GLY A 225 4.25 17.96 -8.82
CA GLY A 225 5.65 18.24 -8.50
C GLY A 225 6.24 19.21 -9.53
N ARG A 226 7.53 19.43 -9.44
CA ARG A 226 8.27 20.26 -10.40
C ARG A 226 9.60 19.65 -10.75
N TYR A 227 9.86 19.55 -12.03
CA TYR A 227 11.14 19.09 -12.55
C TYR A 227 11.82 20.23 -13.31
N ASN A 228 13.15 20.28 -13.20
CA ASN A 228 13.94 21.23 -13.96
C ASN A 228 14.09 20.77 -15.41
N CYS A 229 13.24 21.26 -16.30
CA CYS A 229 13.20 20.83 -17.69
C CYS A 229 14.49 21.13 -18.48
N THR A 230 15.40 21.96 -17.96
CA THR A 230 16.70 22.16 -18.63
C THR A 230 17.57 20.91 -18.55
N ALA A 231 17.26 20.00 -17.60
CA ALA A 231 17.96 18.73 -17.44
C ALA A 231 17.26 17.57 -18.20
N ALA A 232 16.15 17.84 -18.86
CA ALA A 232 15.41 16.79 -19.59
C ALA A 232 16.22 16.33 -20.81
N PRO A 233 16.21 15.02 -21.14
CA PRO A 233 16.86 14.53 -22.35
C PRO A 233 16.35 15.24 -23.61
N PRO A 234 17.21 15.47 -24.61
CA PRO A 234 16.79 16.09 -25.88
C PRO A 234 15.58 15.36 -26.49
N GLY A 235 14.61 16.11 -26.97
CA GLY A 235 13.38 15.57 -27.56
C GLY A 235 12.28 15.23 -26.59
N SER A 236 12.54 15.33 -25.28
CA SER A 236 11.50 15.14 -24.27
C SER A 236 10.47 16.27 -24.31
N LYS A 237 9.21 15.94 -24.02
CA LYS A 237 8.18 16.94 -23.76
C LYS A 237 8.21 17.28 -22.28
N CYS A 238 8.63 18.50 -21.98
CA CYS A 238 8.73 18.95 -20.60
C CYS A 238 8.32 20.42 -20.47
N LYS A 239 7.53 20.73 -19.45
CA LYS A 239 7.05 22.08 -19.16
C LYS A 239 7.44 22.45 -17.73
N SER A 240 8.36 23.37 -17.58
CA SER A 240 8.78 23.89 -16.28
C SER A 240 7.64 24.67 -15.58
N ASN A 241 7.80 24.87 -14.28
CA ASN A 241 6.91 25.72 -13.46
C ASN A 241 5.46 25.19 -13.39
N GLN A 242 5.31 23.88 -13.27
CA GLN A 242 3.99 23.30 -12.99
C GLN A 242 3.37 23.94 -11.74
N PRO A 243 2.02 24.03 -11.68
CA PRO A 243 1.38 24.53 -10.47
C PRO A 243 1.72 23.66 -9.26
N LEU A 244 1.86 24.29 -8.11
CA LEU A 244 2.04 23.56 -6.85
C LEU A 244 0.70 23.07 -6.31
N ALA A 245 0.74 22.05 -5.49
CA ALA A 245 -0.42 21.59 -4.71
C ALA A 245 -0.86 22.73 -3.77
N VAL A 246 -2.14 23.09 -3.77
CA VAL A 246 -2.67 24.18 -2.94
C VAL A 246 -3.79 23.64 -2.04
N TYR A 247 -3.63 23.78 -0.73
CA TYR A 247 -4.61 23.39 0.27
C TYR A 247 -5.17 24.65 0.94
N ASN A 248 -6.47 24.90 0.76
CA ASN A 248 -7.09 26.15 1.19
C ASN A 248 -7.56 26.05 2.65
N VAL A 249 -7.19 27.02 3.48
CA VAL A 249 -7.58 27.02 4.89
C VAL A 249 -8.16 28.38 5.29
N LYS A 250 -9.05 28.35 6.28
CA LYS A 250 -9.62 29.54 6.92
C LYS A 250 -8.91 29.75 8.26
N LYS A 251 -8.56 31.00 8.55
CA LYS A 251 -7.92 31.35 9.82
C LYS A 251 -8.77 30.87 11.01
N ASN A 252 -8.10 30.37 12.03
CA ASN A 252 -8.67 29.85 13.28
C ASN A 252 -9.49 28.57 13.11
N LYS A 253 -9.37 27.88 11.96
CA LYS A 253 -9.95 26.55 11.77
C LYS A 253 -8.88 25.48 11.94
N LYS A 254 -9.31 24.26 12.21
CA LYS A 254 -8.43 23.10 12.41
C LYS A 254 -8.63 22.13 11.28
N TYR A 255 -7.53 21.58 10.79
CA TYR A 255 -7.53 20.70 9.62
C TYR A 255 -6.81 19.41 9.95
N ARG A 256 -7.48 18.27 9.74
CA ARG A 256 -6.81 16.96 9.75
C ARG A 256 -6.17 16.75 8.39
N PHE A 257 -4.89 16.42 8.38
CA PHE A 257 -4.21 15.96 7.17
C PHE A 257 -3.91 14.47 7.33
N ARG A 258 -4.46 13.64 6.44
CA ARG A 258 -4.10 12.24 6.32
C ARG A 258 -2.94 12.17 5.33
N ILE A 259 -1.81 11.67 5.78
CA ILE A 259 -0.56 11.68 5.03
C ILE A 259 -0.22 10.22 4.70
N ILE A 260 -0.02 9.93 3.41
CA ILE A 260 0.31 8.60 2.91
C ILE A 260 1.62 8.72 2.14
N ASN A 261 2.62 7.87 2.45
CA ASN A 261 3.81 7.74 1.61
C ASN A 261 3.64 6.52 0.69
N SER A 262 3.40 6.77 -0.59
CA SER A 262 3.20 5.75 -1.63
C SER A 262 4.39 5.69 -2.60
N SER A 263 5.60 5.94 -2.11
CA SER A 263 6.83 5.93 -2.91
C SER A 263 7.29 4.52 -3.26
N ALA A 264 8.20 4.42 -4.24
CA ALA A 264 8.95 3.19 -4.51
C ALA A 264 10.04 2.96 -3.45
N ASP A 265 10.63 4.05 -2.93
CA ASP A 265 11.80 4.00 -2.05
C ASP A 265 11.84 5.14 -1.06
N GLY A 266 11.36 6.33 -1.46
CA GLY A 266 11.66 7.58 -0.78
C GLY A 266 11.15 7.70 0.65
N VAL A 267 12.02 7.98 1.61
CA VAL A 267 11.60 8.48 2.92
C VAL A 267 11.29 9.96 2.76
N PHE A 268 10.06 10.33 3.07
CA PHE A 268 9.63 11.74 3.03
C PHE A 268 9.71 12.36 4.41
N VAL A 269 10.05 13.64 4.44
CA VAL A 269 9.89 14.49 5.63
C VAL A 269 8.77 15.46 5.32
N PHE A 270 7.64 15.31 5.98
CA PHE A 270 6.48 16.18 5.81
C PHE A 270 6.51 17.29 6.86
N SER A 271 6.27 18.53 6.42
CA SER A 271 6.11 19.67 7.35
C SER A 271 5.26 20.76 6.70
N ILE A 272 4.76 21.67 7.53
CA ILE A 272 4.09 22.90 7.09
C ILE A 272 4.79 24.04 7.80
N ASP A 273 5.39 24.93 7.02
CA ASP A 273 6.16 26.05 7.58
C ASP A 273 5.33 26.83 8.61
N GLN A 274 5.94 27.10 9.77
CA GLN A 274 5.36 27.86 10.89
C GLN A 274 4.15 27.18 11.56
N HIS A 275 3.74 25.98 11.13
CA HIS A 275 2.62 25.24 11.74
C HIS A 275 3.14 23.95 12.34
N LYS A 276 2.82 23.75 13.63
CA LYS A 276 3.13 22.48 14.31
C LYS A 276 2.12 21.40 13.91
N LEU A 277 2.58 20.17 13.89
CA LEU A 277 1.79 19.00 13.56
C LEU A 277 1.41 18.27 14.84
N LYS A 278 0.12 18.15 15.12
CA LYS A 278 -0.39 17.36 16.25
C LYS A 278 -0.69 15.96 15.70
N VAL A 279 0.23 15.02 15.93
CA VAL A 279 0.10 13.63 15.47
C VAL A 279 -0.97 12.93 16.29
N ILE A 280 -1.93 12.26 15.64
CA ILE A 280 -3.07 11.61 16.31
C ILE A 280 -3.26 10.16 15.88
N GLU A 281 -2.60 9.72 14.79
CA GLU A 281 -2.78 8.38 14.24
C GLU A 281 -1.53 7.97 13.46
N ALA A 282 -1.17 6.68 13.52
CA ALA A 282 -0.14 6.07 12.67
C ALA A 282 -0.64 4.69 12.22
N ASP A 283 -0.65 4.43 10.91
CA ASP A 283 -1.07 3.15 10.27
C ASP A 283 -2.41 2.64 10.83
N GLY A 284 -3.40 3.53 11.02
CA GLY A 284 -4.73 3.19 11.51
C GLY A 284 -4.86 3.11 13.04
N ILE A 285 -3.76 3.23 13.79
CA ILE A 285 -3.79 3.17 15.26
C ILE A 285 -3.89 4.59 15.83
N TYR A 286 -4.92 4.86 16.62
CA TYR A 286 -5.08 6.16 17.29
C TYR A 286 -4.05 6.31 18.41
N LEU A 287 -3.38 7.45 18.45
CA LEU A 287 -2.27 7.75 19.35
C LEU A 287 -2.65 8.83 20.36
N LYS A 288 -2.02 8.82 21.52
CA LYS A 288 -2.03 9.99 22.41
C LYS A 288 -1.42 11.17 21.67
N PRO A 289 -2.11 12.32 21.62
CA PRO A 289 -1.65 13.41 20.76
C PRO A 289 -0.26 13.89 21.17
N THR A 290 0.59 14.10 20.19
CA THR A 290 1.93 14.65 20.40
C THR A 290 2.18 15.73 19.35
N ILE A 291 3.01 16.71 19.70
CA ILE A 291 3.28 17.86 18.83
C ILE A 291 4.71 17.77 18.34
N ILE A 292 4.87 17.85 17.02
CA ILE A 292 6.17 17.84 16.34
C ILE A 292 6.20 18.96 15.31
N LYS A 293 7.38 19.24 14.75
CA LYS A 293 7.56 20.22 13.68
C LYS A 293 7.67 19.56 12.31
N LYS A 294 8.37 18.41 12.26
CA LYS A 294 8.59 17.64 11.03
C LYS A 294 8.26 16.19 11.27
N LEU A 295 7.66 15.55 10.28
CA LEU A 295 7.20 14.17 10.35
C LEU A 295 7.96 13.32 9.33
N PRO A 296 8.89 12.46 9.77
CA PRO A 296 9.46 11.47 8.86
C PRO A 296 8.40 10.40 8.54
N VAL A 297 8.26 10.06 7.27
CA VAL A 297 7.28 9.10 6.78
C VAL A 297 8.00 8.12 5.85
N ALA A 298 8.30 6.92 6.33
CA ALA A 298 8.90 5.88 5.49
C ALA A 298 7.88 5.34 4.48
N VAL A 299 8.37 4.68 3.43
CA VAL A 299 7.48 4.14 2.39
C VAL A 299 6.51 3.12 3.00
N GLY A 300 5.24 3.20 2.62
CA GLY A 300 4.16 2.38 3.16
C GLY A 300 3.52 2.92 4.43
N GLN A 301 4.12 3.90 5.10
CA GLN A 301 3.57 4.46 6.34
C GLN A 301 2.49 5.50 6.08
N ARG A 302 1.53 5.58 7.00
CA ARG A 302 0.46 6.58 6.99
C ARG A 302 0.38 7.23 8.35
N TYR A 303 0.04 8.51 8.35
CA TYR A 303 -0.16 9.28 9.58
C TYR A 303 -1.34 10.23 9.41
N SER A 304 -2.03 10.53 10.53
CA SER A 304 -2.94 11.68 10.59
C SER A 304 -2.39 12.72 11.55
N VAL A 305 -2.43 13.97 11.12
CA VAL A 305 -2.05 15.10 11.96
C VAL A 305 -3.16 16.15 11.96
N ILE A 306 -3.36 16.84 13.09
CA ILE A 306 -4.21 18.03 13.14
C ILE A 306 -3.31 19.26 13.12
N VAL A 307 -3.66 20.21 12.25
CA VAL A 307 -2.96 21.49 12.05
C VAL A 307 -3.94 22.61 12.41
N ASP A 308 -3.53 23.47 13.33
CA ASP A 308 -4.29 24.66 13.67
C ASP A 308 -3.91 25.77 12.68
N ALA A 309 -4.87 26.28 11.90
CA ALA A 309 -4.64 27.41 10.99
C ALA A 309 -4.69 28.71 11.78
N ASN A 310 -3.69 28.91 12.65
CA ASN A 310 -3.66 30.02 13.60
C ASN A 310 -2.63 31.11 13.28
N GLN A 311 -1.95 31.01 12.14
CA GLN A 311 -0.95 31.97 11.71
C GLN A 311 -1.60 33.21 11.07
N PRO A 312 -0.86 34.30 10.86
CA PRO A 312 -1.36 35.44 10.05
C PRO A 312 -1.83 34.98 8.69
N VAL A 313 -2.83 35.68 8.12
CA VAL A 313 -3.30 35.39 6.76
C VAL A 313 -2.12 35.51 5.80
N GLY A 314 -1.82 34.44 5.09
CA GLY A 314 -0.64 34.35 4.21
C GLY A 314 -0.58 32.99 3.52
N ASN A 315 0.46 32.80 2.74
CA ASN A 315 0.75 31.54 2.07
C ASN A 315 2.00 30.93 2.70
N TYR A 316 1.91 29.66 3.09
CA TYR A 316 2.98 28.91 3.75
C TYR A 316 3.34 27.68 2.92
N PHE A 317 4.63 27.35 2.87
CA PHE A 317 5.00 26.11 2.18
C PHE A 317 4.56 24.90 2.96
N ILE A 318 3.95 23.96 2.24
CA ILE A 318 3.84 22.55 2.65
C ILE A 318 5.04 21.87 2.00
N ARG A 319 5.77 21.09 2.80
CA ARG A 319 6.95 20.38 2.30
C ARG A 319 6.73 18.88 2.38
N GLY A 320 6.97 18.20 1.26
CA GLY A 320 7.18 16.76 1.20
C GLY A 320 8.59 16.58 0.64
N THR A 321 9.58 16.64 1.51
CA THR A 321 11.00 16.59 1.10
C THR A 321 11.48 15.15 1.12
N LEU A 322 12.01 14.67 0.00
CA LEU A 322 12.74 13.38 -0.04
C LEU A 322 14.04 13.54 0.75
N ASP A 323 14.21 12.71 1.78
CA ASP A 323 15.40 12.79 2.62
C ASP A 323 16.60 12.13 1.92
N LYS A 324 17.40 12.94 1.26
CA LYS A 324 18.57 12.47 0.49
C LYS A 324 19.59 11.71 1.35
N ARG A 325 19.55 11.91 2.68
CA ARG A 325 20.44 11.17 3.60
C ARG A 325 20.13 9.68 3.62
N CYS A 326 18.92 9.30 3.21
CA CYS A 326 18.45 7.91 3.20
C CYS A 326 18.72 7.20 1.86
N THR A 327 19.21 7.93 0.86
CA THR A 327 19.42 7.41 -0.48
C THR A 327 20.89 7.49 -0.84
N PRO A 328 21.64 6.37 -0.80
CA PRO A 328 23.06 6.38 -1.18
C PRO A 328 23.19 6.79 -2.65
N ILE A 329 23.90 7.85 -2.90
CA ILE A 329 24.12 8.40 -4.25
C ILE A 329 25.60 8.40 -4.55
N ASN A 330 25.97 7.85 -5.71
CA ASN A 330 27.30 8.00 -6.28
C ASN A 330 27.24 7.89 -7.80
N ASN A 331 28.37 8.01 -8.48
CA ASN A 331 28.42 8.03 -9.94
C ASN A 331 27.94 6.73 -10.61
N ALA A 332 27.81 5.63 -9.84
CA ALA A 332 27.28 4.36 -10.35
C ALA A 332 25.77 4.22 -10.16
N THR A 333 25.11 5.22 -9.57
CA THR A 333 23.66 5.15 -9.30
C THR A 333 22.88 5.21 -10.62
N ILE A 334 21.97 4.25 -10.81
CA ILE A 334 21.10 4.23 -12.00
C ILE A 334 20.27 5.50 -12.03
N ASN A 335 20.20 6.08 -13.23
CA ASN A 335 19.36 7.25 -13.49
C ASN A 335 19.73 8.47 -12.64
N PHE A 336 20.98 8.55 -12.20
CA PHE A 336 21.41 9.70 -11.40
C PHE A 336 21.27 10.99 -12.20
N ASN A 337 20.55 11.94 -11.63
CA ASN A 337 20.35 13.27 -12.18
C ASN A 337 20.72 14.29 -11.12
N SER A 338 21.82 15.00 -11.32
CA SER A 338 22.28 16.03 -10.37
C SER A 338 21.30 17.21 -10.26
N ALA A 339 20.34 17.31 -11.17
CA ALA A 339 19.34 18.39 -11.18
C ALA A 339 18.09 18.06 -10.36
N ILE A 340 18.04 16.92 -9.70
CA ILE A 340 16.87 16.57 -8.86
C ILE A 340 16.68 17.64 -7.77
N ASP A 341 15.46 18.16 -7.65
CA ASP A 341 15.07 18.94 -6.49
C ASP A 341 14.42 17.99 -5.47
N TRP A 342 15.09 17.79 -4.37
CA TRP A 342 14.63 16.90 -3.30
C TRP A 342 13.40 17.46 -2.57
N ASN A 343 13.05 18.73 -2.79
CA ASN A 343 11.98 19.43 -2.10
C ASN A 343 10.66 19.34 -2.88
N GLY A 344 9.75 18.48 -2.46
CA GLY A 344 8.36 18.55 -2.92
C GLY A 344 7.67 19.72 -2.21
N LEU A 345 7.17 20.68 -2.98
CA LEU A 345 6.53 21.86 -2.42
C LEU A 345 5.04 21.90 -2.74
N GLY A 346 4.26 22.31 -1.75
CA GLY A 346 2.86 22.68 -1.86
C GLY A 346 2.64 24.00 -1.11
N ILE A 347 1.41 24.47 -1.11
CA ILE A 347 1.03 25.74 -0.47
C ILE A 347 -0.16 25.49 0.46
N LEU A 348 0.00 25.88 1.72
CA LEU A 348 -1.12 26.09 2.63
C LEU A 348 -1.58 27.52 2.43
N HIS A 349 -2.73 27.68 1.78
CA HIS A 349 -3.26 28.99 1.37
C HIS A 349 -4.35 29.43 2.35
N TYR A 350 -4.07 30.48 3.10
CA TYR A 350 -5.09 31.11 3.96
C TYR A 350 -6.02 31.95 3.08
N GLU A 351 -7.32 31.78 3.27
CA GLU A 351 -8.33 32.56 2.54
C GLU A 351 -8.05 34.05 2.68
N GLY A 352 -7.94 34.76 1.53
CA GLY A 352 -7.60 36.17 1.46
C GLY A 352 -6.11 36.47 1.32
N ALA A 353 -5.24 35.47 1.32
CA ALA A 353 -3.80 35.67 1.12
C ALA A 353 -3.51 36.03 -0.35
N ILE A 354 -2.67 37.02 -0.57
CA ILE A 354 -2.31 37.49 -1.92
C ILE A 354 -0.81 37.33 -2.23
N ASN A 355 0.02 37.17 -1.23
CA ASN A 355 1.47 37.13 -1.40
C ASN A 355 1.95 35.73 -1.75
N LYS A 356 3.05 35.61 -2.49
CA LYS A 356 3.74 34.36 -2.71
C LYS A 356 4.28 33.81 -1.37
N PRO A 357 4.33 32.48 -1.16
CA PRO A 357 4.91 31.95 0.07
C PRO A 357 6.40 32.30 0.15
N ASN A 358 6.82 32.77 1.31
CA ASN A 358 8.22 33.06 1.63
C ASN A 358 8.58 32.56 3.03
N SER A 359 7.80 31.62 3.55
CA SER A 359 7.97 31.09 4.88
C SER A 359 9.25 30.24 4.99
N LYS A 360 9.81 30.19 6.20
CA LYS A 360 11.02 29.43 6.47
C LYS A 360 10.69 28.06 7.04
N GLU A 361 11.43 27.09 6.59
CA GLU A 361 11.38 25.72 7.09
C GLU A 361 11.82 25.65 8.57
N PHE A 362 11.23 24.73 9.32
CA PHE A 362 11.71 24.39 10.67
C PHE A 362 13.05 23.65 10.60
N ASP A 363 13.85 23.79 11.65
CA ASP A 363 15.01 22.92 11.85
C ASP A 363 14.54 21.47 12.11
N ASP A 364 15.40 20.50 11.77
CA ASP A 364 15.09 19.10 11.98
C ASP A 364 14.97 18.79 13.48
N ASP A 365 13.92 18.06 13.84
CA ASP A 365 13.67 17.58 15.21
C ASP A 365 13.43 16.06 15.23
N PHE A 366 14.00 15.34 14.26
CA PHE A 366 13.85 13.90 14.07
C PHE A 366 15.19 13.26 13.69
N THR A 367 15.28 11.94 13.80
CA THR A 367 16.46 11.17 13.37
C THR A 367 16.30 10.81 11.88
N PRO A 368 17.24 11.22 11.02
CA PRO A 368 17.16 10.88 9.59
C PRO A 368 17.04 9.38 9.36
N CYS A 369 16.26 9.01 8.36
CA CYS A 369 16.05 7.62 7.88
C CYS A 369 15.39 6.69 8.89
N ARG A 370 14.92 7.22 10.01
CA ARG A 370 14.19 6.45 11.03
C ARG A 370 12.71 6.82 11.03
N ASP A 371 11.92 5.90 11.52
CA ASP A 371 10.50 6.18 11.83
C ASP A 371 10.40 7.31 12.84
N LEU A 372 9.25 7.94 12.93
CA LEU A 372 8.96 8.88 14.01
C LEU A 372 9.27 8.20 15.35
N ASP A 373 10.01 8.91 16.22
CA ASP A 373 10.48 8.36 17.52
C ASP A 373 9.29 7.74 18.29
N LYS A 374 9.51 6.54 18.81
CA LYS A 374 8.49 5.76 19.56
C LYS A 374 7.83 6.55 20.71
N LYS A 375 8.51 7.55 21.26
CA LYS A 375 7.91 8.41 22.30
C LYS A 375 6.67 9.17 21.81
N HIS A 376 6.56 9.35 20.48
CA HIS A 376 5.42 10.01 19.83
C HIS A 376 4.35 9.03 19.33
N LEU A 377 4.56 7.71 19.49
CA LEU A 377 3.71 6.67 18.92
C LEU A 377 2.97 5.85 19.98
N ASN A 378 2.60 6.48 21.10
CA ASN A 378 1.89 5.80 22.18
C ASN A 378 0.41 5.64 21.82
N PRO A 379 -0.13 4.41 21.74
CA PRO A 379 -1.57 4.22 21.52
C PRO A 379 -2.42 4.94 22.58
N ILE A 380 -3.59 5.44 22.16
CA ILE A 380 -4.48 6.18 23.06
C ILE A 380 -4.98 5.29 24.22
N LYS A 381 -5.22 4.01 23.92
CA LYS A 381 -5.54 2.99 24.92
C LYS A 381 -4.38 2.00 25.00
N PRO A 382 -3.96 1.58 26.20
CA PRO A 382 -2.91 0.57 26.32
C PRO A 382 -3.31 -0.71 25.58
N ILE A 383 -2.36 -1.26 24.83
CA ILE A 383 -2.58 -2.50 24.06
C ILE A 383 -1.74 -3.61 24.71
N THR A 384 -2.40 -4.43 25.52
CA THR A 384 -1.73 -5.47 26.33
C THR A 384 -1.84 -6.87 25.73
N LYS A 385 -2.59 -7.05 24.67
CA LYS A 385 -2.84 -8.40 24.07
C LYS A 385 -1.56 -9.09 23.58
N TYR A 386 -0.47 -8.35 23.43
CA TYR A 386 0.83 -8.89 22.96
C TYR A 386 1.78 -9.28 24.10
N ASP A 387 1.38 -9.15 25.38
CA ASP A 387 2.25 -9.44 26.54
C ASP A 387 2.14 -10.88 27.06
N GLY A 388 1.44 -11.76 26.34
CA GLY A 388 1.24 -13.14 26.75
C GLY A 388 2.41 -14.07 26.42
N HIS A 389 2.19 -15.35 26.65
CA HIS A 389 3.11 -16.42 26.27
C HIS A 389 3.23 -16.50 24.75
N VAL A 390 4.45 -16.53 24.24
CA VAL A 390 4.72 -16.67 22.80
C VAL A 390 4.49 -18.15 22.41
N THR A 391 3.56 -18.38 21.51
CA THR A 391 3.22 -19.73 21.05
C THR A 391 4.07 -20.16 19.86
N ASP A 392 4.46 -19.20 19.02
CA ASP A 392 5.23 -19.45 17.81
C ASP A 392 6.36 -18.43 17.72
N PHE A 393 7.52 -18.87 17.29
CA PHE A 393 8.70 -18.01 17.22
C PHE A 393 9.51 -18.31 15.97
N VAL A 394 9.95 -17.27 15.28
CA VAL A 394 10.84 -17.43 14.12
C VAL A 394 11.93 -16.35 14.11
N ASN A 395 13.15 -16.79 13.73
CA ASN A 395 14.26 -15.89 13.44
C ASN A 395 14.40 -15.73 11.93
N ILE A 396 14.47 -14.51 11.46
CA ILE A 396 14.79 -14.23 10.05
C ILE A 396 15.99 -13.28 9.98
N THR A 397 16.80 -13.51 8.96
CA THR A 397 17.98 -12.69 8.65
C THR A 397 17.81 -12.15 7.24
N ILE A 398 17.94 -10.84 7.08
CA ILE A 398 17.88 -10.20 5.76
C ILE A 398 19.28 -9.77 5.35
N THR A 399 19.62 -10.02 4.09
CA THR A 399 20.92 -9.67 3.51
C THR A 399 20.79 -9.58 1.98
N PHE A 400 21.89 -9.28 1.31
CA PHE A 400 21.98 -9.33 -0.15
C PHE A 400 23.05 -10.32 -0.57
N GLY A 401 22.86 -10.91 -1.73
CA GLY A 401 23.82 -11.85 -2.33
C GLY A 401 23.72 -11.81 -3.85
N ARG A 402 24.39 -12.73 -4.50
CA ARG A 402 24.31 -12.85 -5.96
C ARG A 402 23.97 -14.28 -6.36
N ASP A 403 23.18 -14.40 -7.41
CA ASP A 403 22.88 -15.72 -7.99
C ASP A 403 24.06 -16.21 -8.86
N LYS A 404 23.92 -17.41 -9.43
CA LYS A 404 24.92 -18.03 -10.30
C LYS A 404 25.25 -17.17 -11.55
N ASN A 405 24.35 -16.28 -11.94
CA ASN A 405 24.52 -15.38 -13.09
C ASN A 405 25.03 -14.00 -12.66
N GLN A 406 25.51 -13.85 -11.42
CA GLN A 406 26.00 -12.59 -10.84
C GLN A 406 24.94 -11.50 -10.72
N ARG A 407 23.65 -11.84 -10.75
CA ARG A 407 22.55 -10.90 -10.53
C ARG A 407 22.36 -10.70 -9.04
N LEU A 408 22.14 -9.46 -8.64
CA LEU A 408 21.85 -9.11 -7.24
C LEU A 408 20.53 -9.75 -6.80
N LYS A 409 20.51 -10.29 -5.60
CA LYS A 409 19.30 -10.84 -4.97
C LYS A 409 19.22 -10.38 -3.52
N ALA A 410 18.02 -10.06 -3.07
CA ALA A 410 17.74 -9.87 -1.66
C ALA A 410 17.38 -11.23 -1.06
N LEU A 411 17.92 -11.52 0.11
CA LEU A 411 17.82 -12.84 0.71
C LEU A 411 17.18 -12.77 2.10
N ILE A 412 16.21 -13.63 2.35
CA ILE A 412 15.71 -13.91 3.68
C ILE A 412 16.12 -15.34 4.03
N ASN A 413 16.92 -15.52 5.09
CA ASN A 413 17.49 -16.81 5.49
C ASN A 413 18.18 -17.52 4.32
N ASN A 414 18.97 -16.75 3.56
CA ASN A 414 19.75 -17.24 2.41
C ASN A 414 18.89 -17.75 1.23
N SER A 415 17.64 -17.32 1.14
CA SER A 415 16.76 -17.60 0.00
C SER A 415 16.15 -16.32 -0.53
N SER A 416 16.04 -16.22 -1.86
CA SER A 416 15.38 -15.09 -2.52
C SER A 416 13.98 -15.52 -2.96
N PHE A 417 12.97 -14.74 -2.62
CA PHE A 417 11.59 -15.08 -2.98
C PHE A 417 11.42 -15.08 -4.51
N VAL A 418 10.69 -16.10 -5.01
CA VAL A 418 10.31 -16.20 -6.42
C VAL A 418 8.79 -16.42 -6.48
N PRO A 419 8.03 -15.45 -7.01
CA PRO A 419 6.57 -15.59 -7.06
C PRO A 419 6.13 -16.74 -7.97
N GLN A 420 5.17 -17.55 -7.51
CA GLN A 420 4.61 -18.69 -8.25
C GLN A 420 3.34 -18.23 -8.96
N MET A 421 3.51 -17.56 -10.08
CA MET A 421 2.41 -16.85 -10.77
C MET A 421 1.27 -17.76 -11.19
N ASN A 422 1.59 -18.97 -11.69
CA ASN A 422 0.58 -19.90 -12.22
C ASN A 422 -0.06 -20.78 -11.15
N ASP A 423 0.58 -20.87 -9.99
CA ASP A 423 0.10 -21.74 -8.90
C ASP A 423 0.49 -21.13 -7.55
N PRO A 424 -0.24 -20.07 -7.14
CA PRO A 424 0.06 -19.36 -5.89
C PRO A 424 0.08 -20.25 -4.66
N THR A 425 0.82 -19.84 -3.66
CA THR A 425 0.99 -20.58 -2.40
C THR A 425 -0.37 -20.91 -1.76
N VAL A 426 -1.31 -19.96 -1.75
CA VAL A 426 -2.64 -20.20 -1.18
C VAL A 426 -3.35 -21.34 -1.90
N ASN A 427 -3.24 -21.42 -3.24
CA ASN A 427 -3.86 -22.51 -4.02
C ASN A 427 -3.24 -23.87 -3.67
N LYS A 428 -1.93 -23.90 -3.40
CA LYS A 428 -1.25 -25.15 -3.00
C LYS A 428 -1.77 -25.63 -1.64
N ILE A 429 -1.85 -24.74 -0.66
CA ILE A 429 -2.30 -25.07 0.70
C ILE A 429 -3.75 -25.57 0.67
N THR A 430 -4.64 -24.90 -0.05
CA THR A 430 -6.06 -25.31 -0.14
C THR A 430 -6.26 -26.62 -0.90
N ARG A 431 -5.26 -27.08 -1.68
CA ARG A 431 -5.24 -28.41 -2.29
C ARG A 431 -4.46 -29.43 -1.47
N ASP A 432 -4.33 -29.16 -0.16
CA ASP A 432 -3.74 -30.05 0.85
C ASP A 432 -2.23 -30.26 0.71
N ILE A 433 -1.51 -29.35 0.03
CA ILE A 433 -0.04 -29.37 0.06
C ILE A 433 0.39 -28.78 1.41
N ASP A 434 1.19 -29.51 2.14
CA ASP A 434 1.69 -29.04 3.43
C ASP A 434 2.70 -27.89 3.21
N ALA A 435 2.61 -26.87 4.04
CA ALA A 435 3.49 -25.69 3.92
C ALA A 435 4.98 -26.04 4.03
N LYS A 436 5.34 -27.11 4.77
CA LYS A 436 6.73 -27.58 4.88
C LYS A 436 7.28 -28.16 3.57
N ASP A 437 6.40 -28.56 2.64
CA ASP A 437 6.78 -29.17 1.35
C ASP A 437 6.84 -28.13 0.22
N LEU A 438 6.61 -26.84 0.52
CA LEU A 438 6.71 -25.77 -0.45
C LEU A 438 8.17 -25.55 -0.88
N PRO A 439 8.40 -25.10 -2.12
CA PRO A 439 9.75 -24.74 -2.56
C PRO A 439 10.40 -23.71 -1.64
N LYS A 440 11.69 -23.86 -1.40
CA LYS A 440 12.48 -22.96 -0.54
C LYS A 440 12.35 -21.50 -0.97
N GLU A 441 12.23 -21.27 -2.27
CA GLU A 441 12.10 -19.93 -2.87
C GLU A 441 10.77 -19.23 -2.53
N GLN A 442 9.84 -19.94 -1.86
CA GLN A 442 8.64 -19.29 -1.32
C GLN A 442 8.91 -18.59 0.02
N ASN A 443 10.10 -18.80 0.61
CA ASN A 443 10.49 -18.16 1.87
C ASN A 443 9.39 -18.28 2.94
N SER A 444 8.79 -19.47 3.08
CA SER A 444 7.59 -19.63 3.93
C SER A 444 7.95 -19.90 5.39
N VAL A 445 7.18 -19.29 6.29
CA VAL A 445 7.17 -19.60 7.73
C VAL A 445 5.73 -19.91 8.14
N ILE A 446 5.57 -20.78 9.14
CA ILE A 446 4.26 -21.31 9.51
C ILE A 446 3.93 -20.92 10.95
N PHE A 447 2.70 -20.43 11.17
CA PHE A 447 2.16 -20.10 12.48
C PHE A 447 0.79 -20.79 12.61
N ASN A 448 0.66 -21.76 13.52
CA ASN A 448 -0.53 -22.62 13.58
C ASN A 448 -1.32 -22.57 14.90
N HIS A 449 -0.97 -21.71 15.84
CA HIS A 449 -1.68 -21.61 17.12
C HIS A 449 -2.76 -20.52 17.04
N ASN A 450 -3.99 -20.88 16.74
CA ASN A 450 -5.10 -19.94 16.61
C ASN A 450 -5.29 -19.11 17.89
N GLY A 451 -5.28 -17.80 17.77
CA GLY A 451 -5.33 -16.84 18.87
C GLY A 451 -4.03 -16.75 19.66
N GLY A 452 -2.97 -17.40 19.17
CA GLY A 452 -1.65 -17.38 19.78
C GLY A 452 -0.90 -16.07 19.55
N ILE A 453 0.23 -15.92 20.25
CA ILE A 453 1.15 -14.80 20.01
C ILE A 453 2.34 -15.33 19.21
N ALA A 454 2.46 -14.87 17.98
CA ALA A 454 3.64 -15.12 17.13
C ALA A 454 4.67 -14.02 17.37
N GLU A 455 5.94 -14.42 17.54
CA GLU A 455 7.06 -13.48 17.67
C GLU A 455 8.03 -13.69 16.53
N ILE A 456 8.36 -12.62 15.81
CA ILE A 456 9.37 -12.63 14.74
C ILE A 456 10.53 -11.76 15.20
N TYR A 457 11.73 -12.35 15.24
CA TYR A 457 12.99 -11.62 15.37
C TYR A 457 13.58 -11.44 13.99
N VAL A 458 13.81 -10.20 13.56
CA VAL A 458 14.39 -9.89 12.26
C VAL A 458 15.76 -9.26 12.46
N LYS A 459 16.81 -9.92 11.99
CA LYS A 459 18.18 -9.40 11.97
C LYS A 459 18.48 -8.82 10.59
N ASN A 460 18.84 -7.56 10.55
CA ASN A 460 19.28 -6.91 9.31
C ASN A 460 20.81 -6.95 9.23
N ASN A 461 21.36 -7.78 8.34
CA ASN A 461 22.80 -7.89 8.09
C ASN A 461 23.25 -7.00 6.90
N ASN A 462 22.38 -6.07 6.47
CA ASN A 462 22.71 -5.08 5.46
C ASN A 462 22.86 -3.70 6.12
N GLY A 463 23.70 -2.85 5.57
CA GLY A 463 23.97 -1.54 6.14
C GLY A 463 22.89 -0.50 5.92
N ALA A 464 21.93 -0.77 5.02
CA ALA A 464 20.82 0.13 4.76
C ALA A 464 19.62 -0.20 5.66
N ASP A 465 18.78 0.80 5.90
CA ASP A 465 17.51 0.63 6.60
C ASP A 465 16.46 0.04 5.65
N HIS A 466 15.55 -0.77 6.19
CA HIS A 466 14.51 -1.42 5.39
C HIS A 466 13.14 -1.23 6.06
N PRO A 467 12.21 -0.46 5.46
CA PRO A 467 10.82 -0.44 5.93
C PRO A 467 10.13 -1.76 5.57
N PHE A 468 9.68 -2.50 6.56
CA PHE A 468 9.00 -3.79 6.40
C PHE A 468 7.53 -3.66 6.72
N HIS A 469 6.68 -4.21 5.85
CA HIS A 469 5.23 -4.23 5.96
C HIS A 469 4.72 -5.66 6.10
N MET A 470 3.69 -5.84 6.92
CA MET A 470 3.01 -7.11 7.11
C MET A 470 1.56 -7.02 6.61
N HIS A 471 1.21 -7.88 5.68
CA HIS A 471 -0.15 -8.00 5.17
C HIS A 471 -1.05 -8.72 6.18
N GLY A 472 -2.33 -8.42 6.15
CA GLY A 472 -3.34 -9.12 6.95
C GLY A 472 -3.34 -8.81 8.44
N HIS A 473 -2.38 -8.03 8.93
CA HIS A 473 -2.16 -7.83 10.37
C HIS A 473 -1.61 -6.45 10.71
N VAL A 474 -1.75 -6.11 11.98
CA VAL A 474 -0.85 -5.15 12.64
C VAL A 474 0.00 -5.93 13.65
N PHE A 475 1.18 -5.42 13.94
CA PHE A 475 2.10 -6.02 14.91
C PHE A 475 2.52 -5.01 15.97
N ALA A 476 2.82 -5.52 17.15
CA ALA A 476 3.43 -4.77 18.24
C ALA A 476 4.95 -4.78 18.08
N ILE A 477 5.58 -3.63 18.17
CA ILE A 477 7.04 -3.49 18.15
C ILE A 477 7.53 -3.68 19.59
N MET A 478 8.09 -4.85 19.87
CA MET A 478 8.59 -5.18 21.20
C MET A 478 9.94 -4.53 21.45
N TYR A 479 10.82 -4.52 20.44
CA TYR A 479 12.15 -3.94 20.58
C TYR A 479 12.72 -3.58 19.21
N VAL A 480 13.37 -2.44 19.13
CA VAL A 480 14.21 -2.03 17.99
C VAL A 480 15.63 -1.91 18.53
N GLY A 481 16.54 -2.69 17.97
CA GLY A 481 17.96 -2.66 18.32
C GLY A 481 18.79 -2.03 17.21
N GLU A 482 19.56 -1.03 17.55
CA GLU A 482 20.47 -0.35 16.62
C GLU A 482 21.75 -1.18 16.39
N LYS A 483 22.55 -0.75 15.43
CA LYS A 483 23.85 -1.37 15.12
C LYS A 483 24.69 -1.52 16.39
N GLY A 484 25.16 -2.74 16.65
CA GLY A 484 26.00 -3.05 17.81
C GLY A 484 25.26 -3.37 19.09
N GLU A 485 23.93 -3.14 19.14
CA GLU A 485 23.14 -3.53 20.31
C GLU A 485 22.95 -5.05 20.36
N VAL A 486 22.92 -5.57 21.59
CA VAL A 486 22.65 -6.99 21.85
C VAL A 486 21.17 -7.15 22.20
N HIS A 487 20.56 -8.17 21.61
CA HIS A 487 19.16 -8.51 21.89
C HIS A 487 18.98 -8.83 23.38
N ASP A 488 18.01 -8.15 24.01
CA ASP A 488 17.75 -8.27 25.45
C ASP A 488 16.22 -8.22 25.69
N LYS A 489 15.65 -9.37 26.06
CA LYS A 489 14.21 -9.51 26.31
C LYS A 489 13.72 -8.64 27.48
N SER A 490 14.62 -8.23 28.38
CA SER A 490 14.24 -7.35 29.50
C SER A 490 13.86 -5.94 29.03
N LYS A 491 14.31 -5.56 27.82
CA LYS A 491 14.02 -4.24 27.23
C LYS A 491 12.72 -4.20 26.41
N TYR A 492 12.00 -5.31 26.32
CA TYR A 492 10.76 -5.36 25.55
C TYR A 492 9.71 -4.41 26.13
N ASN A 493 9.07 -3.62 25.25
CA ASN A 493 7.92 -2.80 25.66
C ASN A 493 6.66 -3.68 25.66
N LYS A 494 6.35 -4.26 26.79
CA LYS A 494 5.21 -5.18 26.96
C LYS A 494 3.91 -4.48 27.32
N ARG A 495 3.98 -3.34 28.00
CA ARG A 495 2.79 -2.69 28.58
C ARG A 495 2.02 -1.84 27.58
N ASN A 496 2.71 -1.15 26.71
CA ASN A 496 2.07 -0.29 25.70
C ASN A 496 2.99 -0.17 24.48
N PRO A 497 3.19 -1.27 23.74
CA PRO A 497 4.07 -1.22 22.57
C PRO A 497 3.50 -0.31 21.48
N VAL A 498 4.37 0.21 20.64
CA VAL A 498 3.94 0.81 19.38
C VAL A 498 3.31 -0.30 18.54
N VAL A 499 2.12 -0.06 18.00
CA VAL A 499 1.44 -1.00 17.10
C VAL A 499 1.28 -0.33 15.74
N ARG A 500 1.61 -1.06 14.67
CA ARG A 500 1.49 -0.57 13.31
C ARG A 500 1.64 -1.74 12.33
N ASP A 501 1.51 -1.49 11.03
CA ASP A 501 1.70 -2.52 10.01
C ASP A 501 3.01 -2.34 9.21
N THR A 502 3.71 -1.22 9.39
CA THR A 502 4.94 -0.91 8.64
C THR A 502 5.97 -0.26 9.56
N LEU A 503 7.18 -0.87 9.69
CA LEU A 503 8.26 -0.32 10.51
C LEU A 503 9.59 -0.37 9.77
N THR A 504 10.49 0.56 10.10
CA THR A 504 11.85 0.58 9.55
C THR A 504 12.78 -0.28 10.43
N ILE A 505 13.42 -1.27 9.81
CA ILE A 505 14.44 -2.12 10.45
C ILE A 505 15.80 -1.47 10.25
N PRO A 506 16.51 -1.09 11.35
CA PRO A 506 17.78 -0.37 11.22
C PRO A 506 18.86 -1.19 10.51
N GLY A 507 19.70 -0.50 9.75
CA GLY A 507 20.87 -1.12 9.10
C GLY A 507 21.84 -1.72 10.11
N ASN A 508 22.21 -2.98 9.92
CA ASN A 508 23.04 -3.76 10.84
C ASN A 508 22.41 -3.90 12.24
N GLY A 509 21.12 -3.58 12.37
CA GLY A 509 20.35 -3.70 13.60
C GLY A 509 19.40 -4.87 13.59
N PHE A 510 18.34 -4.78 14.39
CA PHE A 510 17.31 -5.82 14.45
C PHE A 510 16.00 -5.25 15.00
N VAL A 511 14.92 -5.99 14.77
CA VAL A 511 13.63 -5.71 15.42
C VAL A 511 13.02 -7.00 15.96
N VAL A 512 12.19 -6.86 17.01
CA VAL A 512 11.35 -7.93 17.51
C VAL A 512 9.91 -7.44 17.43
N ILE A 513 9.08 -8.19 16.72
CA ILE A 513 7.65 -7.86 16.57
C ILE A 513 6.79 -9.03 17.05
N ARG A 514 5.58 -8.72 17.49
CA ARG A 514 4.56 -9.73 17.85
C ARG A 514 3.24 -9.41 17.15
N PHE A 515 2.56 -10.45 16.71
CA PHE A 515 1.18 -10.31 16.19
C PHE A 515 0.34 -11.47 16.71
N ILE A 516 -0.98 -11.35 16.56
CA ILE A 516 -1.92 -12.40 16.97
C ILE A 516 -2.23 -13.25 15.74
N THR A 517 -2.14 -14.57 15.89
CA THR A 517 -2.43 -15.52 14.82
C THR A 517 -3.93 -15.83 14.81
N ASP A 518 -4.71 -14.94 14.19
CA ASP A 518 -6.19 -15.04 14.16
C ASP A 518 -6.78 -14.85 12.76
N ASN A 519 -5.92 -14.87 11.73
CA ASN A 519 -6.34 -14.57 10.35
C ASN A 519 -5.79 -15.62 9.37
N PRO A 520 -6.49 -16.78 9.20
CA PRO A 520 -6.01 -17.83 8.31
C PRO A 520 -5.69 -17.31 6.91
N GLY A 521 -4.50 -17.62 6.38
CA GLY A 521 -4.11 -17.10 5.08
C GLY A 521 -2.64 -17.30 4.75
N VAL A 522 -2.26 -16.74 3.60
CA VAL A 522 -0.86 -16.60 3.17
C VAL A 522 -0.58 -15.11 3.05
N TRP A 523 0.23 -14.59 3.94
CA TRP A 523 0.43 -13.14 4.10
C TRP A 523 1.86 -12.76 3.77
N ALA A 524 2.05 -11.70 2.99
CA ALA A 524 3.39 -11.19 2.71
C ALA A 524 3.92 -10.41 3.92
N PHE A 525 5.18 -10.63 4.27
CA PHE A 525 5.95 -9.77 5.16
C PHE A 525 7.21 -9.40 4.38
N HIS A 526 7.32 -8.14 3.96
CA HIS A 526 8.29 -7.76 2.96
C HIS A 526 8.83 -6.35 3.17
N CYS A 527 10.02 -6.10 2.63
CA CYS A 527 10.53 -4.74 2.53
C CYS A 527 9.60 -3.93 1.62
N HIS A 528 9.20 -2.71 2.03
CA HIS A 528 8.31 -1.89 1.21
C HIS A 528 9.08 -1.02 0.18
N ILE A 529 10.41 -1.10 0.17
CA ILE A 529 11.20 -0.55 -0.95
C ILE A 529 10.99 -1.47 -2.15
N GLU A 530 10.32 -0.97 -3.18
CA GLU A 530 9.93 -1.77 -4.33
C GLU A 530 11.13 -2.45 -5.00
N TRP A 531 12.22 -1.72 -5.12
CA TRP A 531 13.45 -2.26 -5.70
C TRP A 531 13.97 -3.50 -4.96
N HIS A 532 13.69 -3.60 -3.65
CA HIS A 532 14.07 -4.77 -2.83
C HIS A 532 13.05 -5.90 -2.95
N VAL A 533 11.77 -5.59 -3.12
CA VAL A 533 10.72 -6.59 -3.40
C VAL A 533 11.08 -7.34 -4.69
N GLU A 534 11.42 -6.58 -5.74
CA GLU A 534 11.78 -7.15 -7.04
C GLU A 534 13.05 -8.02 -6.97
N LEU A 535 13.93 -7.74 -6.01
CA LEU A 535 15.12 -8.56 -5.75
C LEU A 535 14.82 -9.77 -4.87
N GLY A 536 13.57 -9.93 -4.36
CA GLY A 536 13.12 -11.09 -3.60
C GLY A 536 13.07 -10.93 -2.08
N MET A 537 13.02 -9.68 -1.55
CA MET A 537 12.97 -9.45 -0.09
C MET A 537 11.53 -9.60 0.44
N VAL A 538 10.98 -10.81 0.29
CA VAL A 538 9.62 -11.18 0.67
C VAL A 538 9.65 -12.47 1.47
N LEU A 539 8.92 -12.51 2.59
CA LEU A 539 8.66 -13.70 3.40
C LEU A 539 7.17 -14.03 3.27
N GLY A 540 6.84 -15.31 3.07
CA GLY A 540 5.47 -15.80 3.09
C GLY A 540 5.10 -16.29 4.49
N ILE A 541 4.16 -15.63 5.15
CA ILE A 541 3.60 -16.09 6.43
C ILE A 541 2.40 -16.97 6.10
N ILE A 542 2.49 -18.27 6.42
CA ILE A 542 1.37 -19.20 6.30
C ILE A 542 0.77 -19.35 7.69
N GLU A 543 -0.46 -18.88 7.83
CA GLU A 543 -1.13 -18.81 9.09
C GLU A 543 -2.32 -19.76 9.12
N LEU A 544 -2.36 -20.60 10.18
CA LEU A 544 -3.46 -21.53 10.46
C LEU A 544 -3.76 -22.41 9.24
N GLN A 545 -2.71 -23.08 8.73
CA GLN A 545 -2.82 -23.84 7.47
C GLN A 545 -3.94 -24.88 7.49
N ASP A 546 -4.23 -25.51 8.65
CA ASP A 546 -5.29 -26.52 8.77
C ASP A 546 -6.69 -25.91 8.66
N THR A 547 -6.84 -24.63 8.98
CA THR A 547 -8.06 -23.87 8.72
C THR A 547 -8.13 -23.50 7.25
N LEU A 548 -7.01 -22.97 6.72
CA LEU A 548 -6.91 -22.56 5.31
C LEU A 548 -7.18 -23.73 4.35
N LYS A 549 -6.73 -24.94 4.67
CA LYS A 549 -7.00 -26.17 3.88
C LYS A 549 -8.50 -26.46 3.71
N LYS A 550 -9.32 -25.99 4.63
CA LYS A 550 -10.78 -26.19 4.59
C LYS A 550 -11.52 -25.11 3.80
N GLU A 551 -10.82 -24.04 3.43
CA GLU A 551 -11.42 -22.95 2.66
C GLU A 551 -11.49 -23.31 1.18
N THR A 552 -12.50 -22.80 0.51
CA THR A 552 -12.68 -22.95 -0.94
C THR A 552 -12.38 -21.62 -1.61
N ILE A 553 -11.34 -21.59 -2.42
CA ILE A 553 -11.01 -20.40 -3.22
C ILE A 553 -12.08 -20.25 -4.30
N PRO A 554 -12.66 -19.07 -4.47
CA PRO A 554 -13.65 -18.86 -5.53
C PRO A 554 -13.10 -19.21 -6.92
N GLU A 555 -13.94 -19.82 -7.76
CA GLU A 555 -13.54 -20.30 -9.10
C GLU A 555 -13.00 -19.21 -9.99
N ASP A 556 -13.54 -17.99 -9.89
CA ASP A 556 -13.07 -16.84 -10.66
C ASP A 556 -11.65 -16.44 -10.25
N VAL A 557 -11.27 -16.60 -8.99
CA VAL A 557 -9.90 -16.35 -8.51
C VAL A 557 -8.94 -17.42 -9.06
N VAL A 558 -9.35 -18.68 -9.04
CA VAL A 558 -8.55 -19.79 -9.60
C VAL A 558 -8.36 -19.59 -11.10
N ALA A 559 -9.42 -19.19 -11.81
CA ALA A 559 -9.39 -18.96 -13.26
C ALA A 559 -8.36 -17.88 -13.66
N LEU A 560 -8.15 -16.87 -12.84
CA LEU A 560 -7.16 -15.82 -13.11
C LEU A 560 -5.73 -16.36 -13.19
N CYS A 561 -5.42 -17.38 -12.40
CA CYS A 561 -4.10 -18.02 -12.43
C CYS A 561 -3.90 -18.84 -13.71
N LEU A 562 -4.95 -19.54 -14.15
CA LEU A 562 -4.91 -20.36 -15.35
C LEU A 562 -4.80 -19.51 -16.63
N GLU A 563 -5.44 -18.34 -16.66
CA GLU A 563 -5.44 -17.46 -17.83
C GLU A 563 -4.10 -16.76 -18.06
N HIS A 564 -3.24 -16.68 -17.07
CA HIS A 564 -1.90 -16.12 -17.24
C HIS A 564 -1.11 -16.88 -18.31
N ASP A 565 -1.28 -18.19 -18.42
CA ASP A 565 -0.65 -19.00 -19.47
C ASP A 565 -1.32 -18.81 -20.85
N LEU A 566 -2.60 -18.45 -20.87
CA LEU A 566 -3.35 -18.26 -22.11
C LEU A 566 -3.17 -16.86 -22.70
N GLN A 567 -2.87 -15.85 -21.86
CA GLN A 567 -2.70 -14.46 -22.34
C GLN A 567 -1.45 -14.26 -23.21
N LYS A 568 -0.48 -15.13 -23.14
CA LYS A 568 0.59 -15.16 -24.15
C LYS A 568 0.04 -15.43 -25.56
N ARG A 569 -1.27 -15.74 -25.70
CA ARG A 569 -1.88 -16.16 -26.96
C ARG A 569 -3.07 -15.30 -27.44
N THR A 570 -3.72 -14.48 -26.58
CA THR A 570 -4.87 -13.64 -27.00
C THR A 570 -5.17 -12.50 -26.02
N THR A 571 -5.31 -11.31 -26.53
CA THR A 571 -5.74 -10.11 -25.79
C THR A 571 -7.23 -10.21 -25.43
N ARG A 572 -7.56 -10.50 -24.19
CA ARG A 572 -8.95 -10.51 -23.72
C ARG A 572 -9.12 -9.60 -22.51
N LYS A 573 -10.06 -8.68 -22.60
CA LYS A 573 -10.44 -7.79 -21.48
C LYS A 573 -11.19 -8.60 -20.42
N MET A 574 -10.70 -8.57 -19.18
CA MET A 574 -11.39 -9.22 -18.07
C MET A 574 -12.01 -8.21 -17.12
N LEU A 575 -13.24 -8.46 -16.74
CA LEU A 575 -13.95 -7.76 -15.66
C LEU A 575 -13.85 -8.59 -14.40
N ASN A 576 -13.31 -7.99 -13.35
CA ASN A 576 -13.16 -8.67 -12.06
C ASN A 576 -13.72 -7.80 -10.94
N SER A 577 -14.55 -8.39 -10.08
CA SER A 577 -15.10 -7.71 -8.91
C SER A 577 -14.40 -8.19 -7.64
N ILE A 578 -13.95 -7.24 -6.84
CA ILE A 578 -13.33 -7.50 -5.54
C ILE A 578 -14.32 -7.08 -4.46
N VAL A 579 -14.59 -7.99 -3.52
CA VAL A 579 -15.45 -7.70 -2.38
C VAL A 579 -14.59 -7.66 -1.11
N ILE A 580 -14.64 -6.55 -0.41
CA ILE A 580 -14.06 -6.40 0.93
C ILE A 580 -15.25 -6.45 1.90
N ASN A 581 -15.37 -7.56 2.63
CA ASN A 581 -16.58 -7.85 3.37
C ASN A 581 -16.77 -7.05 4.64
N GLU A 582 -15.71 -6.69 5.29
CA GLU A 582 -15.84 -5.99 6.57
C GLU A 582 -14.64 -5.09 6.80
N ILE A 583 -14.90 -3.82 6.88
CA ILE A 583 -13.87 -2.85 7.24
C ILE A 583 -13.89 -2.73 8.76
N ARG A 584 -13.03 -3.50 9.42
CA ARG A 584 -12.87 -3.42 10.87
C ARG A 584 -11.78 -2.42 11.24
N SER A 585 -11.99 -1.73 12.34
CA SER A 585 -10.94 -0.90 12.93
C SER A 585 -9.98 -1.78 13.75
N TYR A 586 -8.87 -1.22 14.11
CA TYR A 586 -7.89 -1.82 15.00
C TYR A 586 -8.40 -1.75 16.45
N ASP A 587 -9.29 -2.64 16.85
CA ASP A 587 -9.77 -2.70 18.24
C ASP A 587 -8.84 -3.50 19.14
#